data_32fb2d70a6f239af11a0beb382e11176
#
_entry.id   32fb2d70a6f239af11a0beb382e11176
#
_cell.length_a   1.000
_cell.length_b   1.000
_cell.length_c   1.000
_cell.angle_alpha   90.00
_cell.angle_beta   90.00
_cell.angle_gamma   90.00
#
_symmetry.space_group_name_H-M   'P 1'
#
loop_
_entity.id
_entity.type
_entity.pdbx_description
1 polymer ?
#
loop_
_entity_poly.entity_id
_entity_poly.type
_entity_poly.pdbx_seq_one_letter_code
_entity_poly.pdbx_strand_id
1 'polypeptide(L)' 'MIKVDIMLKDGQRVKGEFVEIKDNAVLLKNCEEWYEGKYCGIYPYLRSLELFGGQYKECKFIDESD' A
#
# COMPACT_ATOMS: atom_id res chain seq x y z
N MET A 1 2.18 -11.43 -10.15
CA MET A 1 1.36 -10.51 -9.33
C MET A 1 2.21 -9.33 -8.88
N ILE A 2 1.71 -8.14 -9.03
CA ILE A 2 2.42 -6.94 -8.57
C ILE A 2 1.87 -6.54 -7.22
N LYS A 3 2.76 -6.37 -6.26
CA LYS A 3 2.42 -5.83 -4.94
C LYS A 3 3.03 -4.45 -4.77
N VAL A 4 2.37 -3.63 -3.97
CA VAL A 4 2.85 -2.29 -3.65
C VAL A 4 3.06 -2.21 -2.15
N ASP A 5 4.26 -1.78 -1.76
CA ASP A 5 4.64 -1.61 -0.36
C ASP A 5 4.80 -0.11 -0.13
N ILE A 6 3.94 0.45 0.69
CA ILE A 6 3.90 1.88 0.95
C ILE A 6 4.17 2.16 2.41
N MET A 7 5.13 3.03 2.67
CA MET A 7 5.41 3.52 4.01
C MET A 7 4.89 4.94 4.15
N LEU A 8 4.00 5.15 5.10
CA LEU A 8 3.38 6.44 5.34
C LEU A 8 4.15 7.23 6.40
N LYS A 9 3.97 8.55 6.39
CA LYS A 9 4.71 9.44 7.29
C LYS A 9 4.31 9.31 8.76
N ASP A 10 3.12 8.78 9.02
CA ASP A 10 2.63 8.58 10.38
C ASP A 10 3.13 7.28 11.03
N GLY A 11 4.01 6.54 10.35
CA GLY A 11 4.52 5.26 10.86
C GLY A 11 3.74 4.05 10.37
N GLN A 12 2.70 4.25 9.61
CA GLN A 12 1.92 3.17 9.02
C GLN A 12 2.62 2.61 7.79
N ARG A 13 2.56 1.29 7.62
CA ARG A 13 3.04 0.61 6.42
C ARG A 13 1.95 -0.27 5.88
N VAL A 14 1.74 -0.21 4.57
CA VAL A 14 0.70 -0.97 3.90
C VAL A 14 1.33 -1.73 2.73
N LYS A 15 1.07 -3.03 2.64
CA LYS A 15 1.50 -3.84 1.50
C LYS A 15 0.29 -4.55 0.93
N GLY A 16 -0.01 -4.31 -0.34
CA GLY A 16 -1.19 -4.87 -0.97
C GLY A 16 -0.97 -5.26 -2.42
N GLU A 17 -1.98 -5.93 -2.98
CA GLU A 17 -1.96 -6.33 -4.38
C GLU A 17 -2.38 -5.15 -5.26
N PHE A 18 -1.56 -4.84 -6.25
CA PHE A 18 -1.81 -3.73 -7.16
C PHE A 18 -3.04 -4.00 -8.03
N VAL A 19 -3.95 -3.04 -8.09
CA VAL A 19 -5.11 -3.10 -8.98
C VAL A 19 -4.92 -2.12 -10.14
N GLU A 20 -4.85 -0.83 -9.86
CA GLU A 20 -4.65 0.20 -10.88
C GLU A 20 -4.23 1.52 -10.25
N ILE A 21 -3.80 2.46 -11.08
CA ILE A 21 -3.58 3.84 -10.67
C ILE A 21 -4.69 4.67 -11.31
N LYS A 22 -5.42 5.42 -10.48
CA LYS A 22 -6.54 6.22 -10.94
C LYS A 22 -6.65 7.49 -10.08
N ASP A 23 -6.83 8.63 -10.72
CA ASP A 23 -7.01 9.93 -10.04
C ASP A 23 -5.89 10.22 -9.03
N ASN A 24 -4.64 9.99 -9.45
CA ASN A 24 -3.44 10.19 -8.64
C ASN A 24 -3.40 9.34 -7.37
N ALA A 25 -4.10 8.23 -7.36
CA ALA A 25 -4.09 7.29 -6.26
C ALA A 25 -3.78 5.89 -6.77
N VAL A 26 -3.13 5.09 -5.94
CA VAL A 26 -2.94 3.67 -6.19
C VAL A 26 -4.05 2.90 -5.52
N LEU A 27 -4.68 2.01 -6.29
CA LEU A 27 -5.73 1.15 -5.78
C LEU A 27 -5.13 -0.22 -5.48
N LEU A 28 -5.32 -0.66 -4.25
CA LEU A 28 -4.78 -1.92 -3.74
C LEU A 28 -5.91 -2.76 -3.14
N LYS A 29 -5.72 -4.07 -3.12
CA LYS A 29 -6.62 -4.99 -2.41
C LYS A 29 -5.81 -5.94 -1.54
N ASN A 30 -6.46 -6.57 -0.58
CA ASN A 30 -5.83 -7.50 0.36
C ASN A 30 -4.60 -6.89 1.01
N CYS A 31 -4.78 -5.69 1.58
CA CYS A 31 -3.68 -4.95 2.18
C CYS A 31 -3.32 -5.48 3.55
N GLU A 32 -2.06 -5.85 3.72
CA GLU A 32 -1.49 -6.12 5.04
C GLU A 32 -1.03 -4.80 5.62
N GLU A 33 -1.30 -4.57 6.89
CA GLU A 33 -1.01 -3.31 7.55
C GLU A 33 -0.11 -3.50 8.76
N TRP A 34 0.84 -2.58 8.91
CA TRP A 34 1.72 -2.48 10.09
C TRP A 34 1.68 -1.06 10.60
N TYR A 35 1.86 -0.92 11.90
CA TYR A 35 2.02 0.39 12.54
C TYR A 35 3.22 0.30 13.49
N GLU A 36 4.22 1.15 13.24
CA GLU A 36 5.46 1.17 14.02
C GLU A 36 6.09 -0.22 14.17
N GLY A 37 6.11 -0.98 13.07
CA GLY A 37 6.70 -2.31 13.05
C GLY A 37 5.79 -3.43 13.55
N LYS A 38 4.61 -3.12 14.03
CA LYS A 38 3.65 -4.11 14.51
C LYS A 38 2.63 -4.45 13.44
N TYR A 39 2.43 -5.74 13.22
CA TYR A 39 1.40 -6.22 12.29
C TYR A 39 0.02 -5.95 12.87
N CYS A 40 -0.83 -5.29 12.08
CA CYS A 40 -2.18 -4.89 12.52
C CYS A 40 -3.30 -5.70 11.87
N GLY A 41 -3.00 -6.47 10.83
CA GLY A 41 -3.99 -7.31 10.18
C GLY A 41 -4.09 -7.09 8.68
N ILE A 42 -5.14 -7.69 8.09
CA ILE A 42 -5.41 -7.61 6.66
C ILE A 42 -6.71 -6.87 6.43
N TYR A 43 -6.66 -5.92 5.49
CA TYR A 43 -7.84 -5.22 4.99
C TYR A 43 -8.17 -5.82 3.62
N PRO A 44 -9.22 -6.67 3.51
CA PRO A 44 -9.46 -7.43 2.28
C PRO A 44 -10.16 -6.67 1.17
N TYR A 45 -10.60 -5.44 1.45
CA TYR A 45 -11.34 -4.64 0.48
C TYR A 45 -10.42 -3.74 -0.33
N LEU A 46 -10.98 -3.16 -1.39
CA LEU A 46 -10.25 -2.19 -2.21
C LEU A 46 -9.91 -0.95 -1.38
N ARG A 47 -8.66 -0.54 -1.46
CA ARG A 47 -8.18 0.63 -0.74
C ARG A 47 -7.48 1.58 -1.71
N SER A 48 -7.76 2.86 -1.56
CA SER A 48 -7.15 3.92 -2.36
C SER A 48 -6.17 4.71 -1.50
N LEU A 49 -4.91 4.83 -1.99
CA LEU A 49 -3.88 5.61 -1.30
C LEU A 49 -3.34 6.66 -2.25
N GLU A 50 -3.41 7.92 -1.84
CA GLU A 50 -2.94 9.02 -2.67
C GLU A 50 -1.43 8.97 -2.86
N LEU A 51 -0.98 9.09 -4.11
CA LEU A 51 0.44 9.10 -4.46
C LEU A 51 1.06 10.49 -4.34
N PHE A 52 0.25 11.52 -4.40
CA PHE A 52 0.71 12.91 -4.32
C PHE A 52 0.08 13.59 -3.12
N GLY A 53 0.77 14.51 -2.50
CA GLY A 53 0.27 15.19 -1.31
C GLY A 53 1.12 15.00 -0.08
N GLY A 54 2.25 14.30 -0.21
CA GLY A 54 3.23 14.20 0.85
C GLY A 54 2.86 13.28 2.00
N GLN A 55 1.90 12.39 1.82
CA GLN A 55 1.45 11.47 2.87
C GLN A 55 2.34 10.24 3.02
N TYR A 56 3.13 9.91 2.02
CA TYR A 56 3.98 8.72 2.09
C TYR A 56 5.46 9.09 2.02
N LYS A 57 6.28 8.26 2.67
CA LYS A 57 7.75 8.37 2.64
C LYS A 57 8.34 7.58 1.50
N GLU A 58 7.79 6.39 1.25
CA GLU A 58 8.35 5.46 0.30
C GLU A 58 7.25 4.62 -0.30
N CYS A 59 7.38 4.32 -1.60
CA CYS A 59 6.45 3.48 -2.32
C CYS A 59 7.25 2.58 -3.24
N LYS A 60 7.12 1.27 -3.06
CA LYS A 60 7.83 0.27 -3.87
C LYS A 60 6.86 -0.64 -4.57
N PHE A 61 7.10 -0.85 -5.87
CA PHE A 61 6.36 -1.83 -6.65
C PHE A 61 7.22 -3.10 -6.72
N ILE A 62 6.65 -4.21 -6.32
CA ILE A 62 7.34 -5.49 -6.25
C ILE A 62 6.62 -6.49 -7.14
N ASP A 63 7.33 -7.05 -8.11
CA ASP A 63 6.77 -8.12 -8.93
C ASP A 63 7.07 -9.45 -8.26
N GLU A 64 6.03 -10.05 -7.70
CA GLU A 64 6.13 -11.39 -7.13
C GLU A 64 5.65 -12.38 -8.18
N SER A 65 6.59 -12.98 -8.88
CA SER A 65 6.26 -14.04 -9.85
C SER A 65 5.93 -15.32 -9.09
N ASP A 66 4.85 -15.93 -9.50
CA ASP A 66 4.43 -17.21 -8.92
C ASP A 66 5.22 -18.38 -9.47
#